data_137773c9990f380236dcb6322741c6b3
#
_entry.id   137773c9990f380236dcb6322741c6b3
#
_cell.length_a   1.000
_cell.length_b   1.000
_cell.length_c   1.000
_cell.angle_alpha   90.00
_cell.angle_beta   90.00
_cell.angle_gamma   90.00
#
_symmetry.space_group_name_H-M   'P 1'
#
loop_
_entity.id
_entity.type
_entity.pdbx_description
1 polymer ?
#
loop_
_entity_poly.entity_id
_entity_poly.type
_entity_poly.pdbx_seq_one_letter_code
_entity_poly.pdbx_strand_id
1 'polypeptide(L)'
;VIESDGEDILDPSIKPNGDYHGRDPKEIIKMIQDGGIVGIGGATFPTHVKLSIPPDKHVDTIILNGAECEPYITCDDHLMRRDPDIIVKGLEIIMYATGVKQGYIGIEDNKPEAIAKMQEAAAKSDGIDVAVLKTKYPQGAEKQLIKAVTGREVPSGALPADAGAVVSNVGTAAQIYHTVVEGMPFFQKMLTCTGSCVKDPATYVVRLGDSFQSIIDQSGGFTKEPRKLISGGPMMGIAQFTTAVPIIKSTSGILCFDKELAELPEPTPCIKCGRCAHVCPMHLQPLYIQAYSLRDRFDKADEYHALDCIECGSCSYICPAKRPLVTSIRTAK
;
A
#
# COMPACT_ATOMS: atom_id res chain seq x y z
N VAL A 1 2.90 -26.00 10.09
CA VAL A 1 3.48 -25.70 8.77
C VAL A 1 2.66 -26.45 7.75
N ILE A 2 2.24 -25.76 6.67
CA ILE A 2 1.54 -26.37 5.54
C ILE A 2 2.53 -26.33 4.38
N GLU A 3 2.72 -27.45 3.71
CA GLU A 3 3.57 -27.60 2.54
C GLU A 3 2.68 -27.95 1.34
N SER A 4 2.90 -27.29 0.19
CA SER A 4 2.15 -27.57 -1.03
C SER A 4 2.57 -28.94 -1.60
N ASP A 5 1.60 -29.71 -2.08
CA ASP A 5 1.84 -30.93 -2.84
C ASP A 5 2.25 -30.68 -4.31
N GLY A 6 2.14 -29.43 -4.76
CA GLY A 6 2.46 -29.01 -6.13
C GLY A 6 1.37 -29.31 -7.16
N GLU A 7 0.26 -29.91 -6.75
CA GLU A 7 -0.80 -30.35 -7.69
C GLU A 7 -1.71 -29.20 -8.17
N ASP A 8 -1.73 -28.08 -7.46
CA ASP A 8 -2.48 -26.87 -7.85
C ASP A 8 -4.00 -27.06 -7.98
N ILE A 9 -4.56 -28.00 -7.24
CA ILE A 9 -5.97 -28.33 -7.28
C ILE A 9 -6.74 -27.44 -6.30
N LEU A 10 -7.73 -26.72 -6.83
CA LEU A 10 -8.64 -25.92 -6.00
C LEU A 10 -9.61 -26.84 -5.23
N ASP A 11 -9.92 -26.45 -3.98
CA ASP A 11 -10.93 -27.17 -3.19
C ASP A 11 -12.29 -27.13 -3.94
N PRO A 12 -13.01 -28.27 -4.04
CA PRO A 12 -14.29 -28.35 -4.75
C PRO A 12 -15.39 -27.43 -4.20
N SER A 13 -15.23 -26.91 -2.99
CA SER A 13 -16.16 -25.92 -2.41
C SER A 13 -16.00 -24.52 -3.01
N ILE A 14 -14.85 -24.25 -3.66
CA ILE A 14 -14.60 -22.97 -4.33
C ILE A 14 -15.38 -22.95 -5.64
N LYS A 15 -16.41 -22.11 -5.69
CA LYS A 15 -17.30 -21.96 -6.86
C LYS A 15 -17.61 -20.49 -7.08
N PRO A 16 -17.78 -20.05 -8.34
CA PRO A 16 -18.25 -18.69 -8.62
C PRO A 16 -19.58 -18.40 -7.91
N ASN A 17 -19.63 -17.25 -7.24
CA ASN A 17 -20.83 -16.78 -6.57
C ASN A 17 -21.79 -16.05 -7.53
N GLY A 18 -21.29 -15.66 -8.72
CA GLY A 18 -22.04 -14.96 -9.74
C GLY A 18 -22.31 -13.50 -9.39
N ASP A 19 -23.47 -13.00 -9.85
CA ASP A 19 -23.84 -11.60 -9.67
C ASP A 19 -24.09 -11.27 -8.19
N TYR A 20 -23.61 -10.12 -7.76
CA TYR A 20 -23.78 -9.61 -6.40
C TYR A 20 -24.97 -8.66 -6.26
N HIS A 21 -25.55 -8.20 -7.37
CA HIS A 21 -26.71 -7.32 -7.33
C HIS A 21 -27.92 -8.00 -6.68
N GLY A 22 -28.57 -7.28 -5.77
CA GLY A 22 -29.70 -7.82 -4.99
C GLY A 22 -29.31 -8.57 -3.71
N ARG A 23 -28.01 -8.82 -3.45
CA ARG A 23 -27.54 -9.35 -2.17
C ARG A 23 -27.58 -8.26 -1.08
N ASP A 24 -27.76 -8.68 0.15
CA ASP A 24 -27.63 -7.77 1.30
C ASP A 24 -26.18 -7.23 1.37
N PRO A 25 -25.96 -5.91 1.48
CA PRO A 25 -24.64 -5.33 1.69
C PRO A 25 -23.82 -6.00 2.81
N LYS A 26 -24.47 -6.44 3.89
CA LYS A 26 -23.82 -7.15 4.98
C LYS A 26 -23.31 -8.54 4.57
N GLU A 27 -24.03 -9.21 3.67
CA GLU A 27 -23.58 -10.49 3.09
C GLU A 27 -22.29 -10.30 2.29
N ILE A 28 -22.22 -9.24 1.46
CA ILE A 28 -21.01 -8.90 0.69
C ILE A 28 -19.84 -8.62 1.62
N ILE A 29 -20.04 -7.84 2.69
CA ILE A 29 -18.99 -7.57 3.70
C ILE A 29 -18.56 -8.88 4.37
N LYS A 30 -19.47 -9.80 4.63
CA LYS A 30 -19.17 -11.13 5.17
C LYS A 30 -18.37 -11.97 4.20
N MET A 31 -18.69 -11.97 2.90
CA MET A 31 -17.91 -12.66 1.87
C MET A 31 -16.48 -12.12 1.79
N ILE A 32 -16.29 -10.79 1.88
CA ILE A 32 -14.97 -10.13 1.94
C ILE A 32 -14.18 -10.59 3.17
N GLN A 33 -14.86 -10.73 4.32
CA GLN A 33 -14.25 -11.25 5.55
C GLN A 33 -13.80 -12.71 5.37
N ASP A 34 -14.70 -13.56 4.89
CA ASP A 34 -14.47 -15.01 4.75
C ASP A 34 -13.39 -15.30 3.68
N GLY A 35 -13.33 -14.50 2.62
CA GLY A 35 -12.26 -14.53 1.63
C GLY A 35 -10.90 -14.03 2.16
N GLY A 36 -10.85 -13.54 3.39
CA GLY A 36 -9.63 -13.09 4.04
C GLY A 36 -9.04 -11.82 3.44
N ILE A 37 -9.88 -10.94 2.87
CA ILE A 37 -9.40 -9.72 2.21
C ILE A 37 -8.92 -8.70 3.25
N VAL A 38 -7.71 -8.19 3.02
CA VAL A 38 -7.08 -7.12 3.81
C VAL A 38 -6.55 -6.03 2.90
N GLY A 39 -6.23 -4.87 3.45
CA GLY A 39 -5.61 -3.79 2.70
C GLY A 39 -4.24 -4.19 2.14
N ILE A 40 -4.09 -4.17 0.82
CA ILE A 40 -2.84 -4.44 0.11
C ILE A 40 -2.04 -3.14 0.02
N GLY A 41 -0.73 -3.21 0.09
CA GLY A 41 0.18 -2.06 -0.03
C GLY A 41 0.27 -1.17 1.21
N GLY A 42 -0.25 -1.60 2.37
CA GLY A 42 -0.21 -0.85 3.62
C GLY A 42 -0.18 -1.74 4.86
N ALA A 43 -0.86 -1.32 5.93
CA ALA A 43 -0.86 -1.98 7.24
C ALA A 43 -1.67 -3.30 7.30
N THR A 44 -2.14 -3.84 6.17
CA THR A 44 -2.97 -5.07 6.12
C THR A 44 -4.22 -5.02 7.00
N PHE A 45 -4.80 -3.83 7.15
CA PHE A 45 -6.02 -3.66 7.94
C PHE A 45 -7.17 -4.47 7.33
N PRO A 46 -7.99 -5.18 8.13
CA PRO A 46 -9.08 -6.00 7.62
C PRO A 46 -10.09 -5.18 6.82
N THR A 47 -10.29 -5.53 5.55
CA THR A 47 -11.12 -4.75 4.64
C THR A 47 -12.58 -4.71 5.08
N HIS A 48 -13.14 -5.82 5.58
CA HIS A 48 -14.51 -5.87 6.08
C HIS A 48 -14.77 -4.89 7.23
N VAL A 49 -13.78 -4.65 8.11
CA VAL A 49 -13.89 -3.64 9.17
C VAL A 49 -13.90 -2.22 8.59
N LYS A 50 -13.01 -1.97 7.60
CA LYS A 50 -12.95 -0.66 6.92
C LYS A 50 -14.26 -0.32 6.18
N LEU A 51 -14.94 -1.31 5.60
CA LEU A 51 -16.19 -1.14 4.88
C LEU A 51 -17.44 -1.14 5.78
N SER A 52 -17.31 -1.57 7.03
CA SER A 52 -18.37 -1.49 8.05
C SER A 52 -18.42 -0.07 8.63
N ILE A 53 -18.95 0.87 7.85
CA ILE A 53 -18.99 2.29 8.23
C ILE A 53 -19.91 2.46 9.46
N PRO A 54 -19.43 3.08 10.57
CA PRO A 54 -20.27 3.34 11.74
C PRO A 54 -21.46 4.25 11.38
N PRO A 55 -22.64 4.04 11.99
CA PRO A 55 -23.86 4.80 11.66
C PRO A 55 -23.77 6.31 11.92
N ASP A 56 -22.86 6.73 12.81
CA ASP A 56 -22.57 8.12 13.14
C ASP A 56 -21.62 8.81 12.17
N LYS A 57 -21.05 8.07 11.21
CA LYS A 57 -20.14 8.59 10.19
C LYS A 57 -20.82 8.74 8.84
N HIS A 58 -20.65 9.90 8.23
CA HIS A 58 -21.12 10.15 6.88
C HIS A 58 -19.95 9.99 5.89
N VAL A 59 -20.00 8.92 5.11
CA VAL A 59 -19.05 8.66 4.02
C VAL A 59 -19.76 8.82 2.70
N ASP A 60 -19.27 9.71 1.86
CA ASP A 60 -19.81 10.03 0.53
C ASP A 60 -18.89 9.65 -0.62
N THR A 61 -17.64 9.28 -0.31
CA THR A 61 -16.59 9.07 -1.31
C THR A 61 -15.77 7.80 -1.04
N ILE A 62 -15.63 6.94 -2.04
CA ILE A 62 -14.66 5.84 -2.05
C ILE A 62 -13.47 6.25 -2.92
N ILE A 63 -12.25 6.03 -2.43
CA ILE A 63 -11.03 6.31 -3.20
C ILE A 63 -10.21 5.04 -3.34
N LEU A 64 -9.94 4.61 -4.58
CA LEU A 64 -8.93 3.61 -4.83
C LEU A 64 -7.56 4.27 -4.99
N ASN A 65 -6.61 3.77 -4.22
CA ASN A 65 -5.22 4.16 -4.27
C ASN A 65 -4.50 3.36 -5.35
N GLY A 66 -4.24 3.97 -6.49
CA GLY A 66 -3.38 3.51 -7.58
C GLY A 66 -2.15 4.40 -7.75
N ALA A 67 -1.83 5.25 -6.76
CA ALA A 67 -0.68 6.15 -6.84
C ALA A 67 0.64 5.39 -6.93
N GLU A 68 0.83 4.31 -6.13
CA GLU A 68 2.05 3.50 -6.10
C GLU A 68 3.32 4.36 -6.06
N CYS A 69 3.41 5.21 -5.02
CA CYS A 69 4.46 6.22 -4.92
C CYS A 69 5.81 5.69 -4.38
N GLU A 70 5.88 4.43 -3.91
CA GLU A 70 7.15 3.83 -3.48
C GLU A 70 8.07 3.59 -4.69
N PRO A 71 9.30 4.10 -4.68
CA PRO A 71 10.25 3.83 -5.76
C PRO A 71 10.48 2.32 -5.96
N TYR A 72 10.79 1.90 -7.17
CA TYR A 72 11.01 0.51 -7.60
C TYR A 72 9.76 -0.39 -7.63
N ILE A 73 8.67 -0.06 -6.97
CA ILE A 73 7.45 -0.86 -6.97
C ILE A 73 6.61 -0.52 -8.20
N THR A 74 6.10 -1.56 -8.90
CA THR A 74 5.32 -1.44 -10.15
C THR A 74 4.17 -2.43 -10.23
N CYS A 75 3.84 -3.13 -9.15
CA CYS A 75 2.81 -4.16 -9.15
C CYS A 75 1.39 -3.60 -9.36
N ASP A 76 1.08 -2.41 -8.80
CA ASP A 76 -0.22 -1.77 -8.98
C ASP A 76 -0.35 -1.17 -10.41
N ASP A 77 0.73 -0.57 -10.95
CA ASP A 77 0.77 -0.11 -12.34
C ASP A 77 0.50 -1.27 -13.32
N HIS A 78 1.19 -2.39 -13.13
CA HIS A 78 0.97 -3.59 -13.94
C HIS A 78 -0.46 -4.12 -13.83
N LEU A 79 -1.03 -4.14 -12.62
CA LEU A 79 -2.40 -4.58 -12.40
C LEU A 79 -3.41 -3.66 -13.11
N MET A 80 -3.26 -2.35 -12.98
CA MET A 80 -4.14 -1.36 -13.65
C MET A 80 -4.07 -1.46 -15.17
N ARG A 81 -2.90 -1.78 -15.74
CA ARG A 81 -2.75 -1.98 -17.18
C ARG A 81 -3.29 -3.31 -17.68
N ARG A 82 -3.20 -4.37 -16.86
CA ARG A 82 -3.60 -5.73 -17.22
C ARG A 82 -5.11 -5.96 -17.03
N ASP A 83 -5.64 -5.59 -15.89
CA ASP A 83 -6.98 -5.96 -15.44
C ASP A 83 -7.82 -4.74 -15.00
N PRO A 84 -7.93 -3.66 -15.81
CA PRO A 84 -8.60 -2.43 -15.40
C PRO A 84 -10.09 -2.64 -15.11
N ASP A 85 -10.79 -3.47 -15.88
CA ASP A 85 -12.21 -3.78 -15.69
C ASP A 85 -12.47 -4.50 -14.35
N ILE A 86 -11.56 -5.39 -13.93
CA ILE A 86 -11.66 -6.10 -12.64
C ILE A 86 -11.53 -5.11 -11.47
N ILE A 87 -10.63 -4.15 -11.56
CA ILE A 87 -10.45 -3.10 -10.54
C ILE A 87 -11.72 -2.24 -10.43
N VAL A 88 -12.27 -1.80 -11.56
CA VAL A 88 -13.49 -0.98 -11.60
C VAL A 88 -14.67 -1.75 -11.01
N LYS A 89 -14.88 -3.00 -11.40
CA LYS A 89 -15.92 -3.87 -10.82
C LYS A 89 -15.72 -4.08 -9.31
N GLY A 90 -14.48 -4.21 -8.84
CA GLY A 90 -14.18 -4.25 -7.42
C GLY A 90 -14.58 -2.97 -6.69
N LEU A 91 -14.38 -1.80 -7.31
CA LEU A 91 -14.85 -0.51 -6.79
C LEU A 91 -16.38 -0.44 -6.75
N GLU A 92 -17.07 -0.89 -7.79
CA GLU A 92 -18.52 -0.96 -7.81
C GLU A 92 -19.07 -1.84 -6.66
N ILE A 93 -18.43 -2.97 -6.38
CA ILE A 93 -18.79 -3.83 -5.24
C ILE A 93 -18.59 -3.09 -3.91
N ILE A 94 -17.50 -2.35 -3.74
CA ILE A 94 -17.26 -1.53 -2.55
C ILE A 94 -18.35 -0.46 -2.41
N MET A 95 -18.66 0.25 -3.49
CA MET A 95 -19.70 1.28 -3.54
C MET A 95 -21.07 0.69 -3.21
N TYR A 96 -21.40 -0.47 -3.77
CA TYR A 96 -22.64 -1.19 -3.49
C TYR A 96 -22.74 -1.59 -2.01
N ALA A 97 -21.68 -2.21 -1.45
CA ALA A 97 -21.66 -2.68 -0.07
C ALA A 97 -21.73 -1.56 0.97
N THR A 98 -21.23 -0.36 0.62
CA THR A 98 -21.23 0.82 1.51
C THR A 98 -22.38 1.78 1.26
N GLY A 99 -23.10 1.65 0.14
CA GLY A 99 -24.14 2.57 -0.30
C GLY A 99 -23.61 3.90 -0.85
N VAL A 100 -22.29 4.08 -0.97
CA VAL A 100 -21.65 5.28 -1.50
C VAL A 100 -21.80 5.32 -3.03
N LYS A 101 -22.05 6.51 -3.58
CA LYS A 101 -22.33 6.69 -5.01
C LYS A 101 -21.18 7.28 -5.81
N GLN A 102 -20.14 7.80 -5.14
CA GLN A 102 -19.00 8.44 -5.79
C GLN A 102 -17.72 7.65 -5.50
N GLY A 103 -17.06 7.19 -6.55
CA GLY A 103 -15.77 6.50 -6.53
C GLY A 103 -14.70 7.28 -7.30
N TYR A 104 -13.49 7.32 -6.77
CA TYR A 104 -12.33 7.86 -7.46
C TYR A 104 -11.20 6.83 -7.50
N ILE A 105 -10.42 6.84 -8.59
CA ILE A 105 -9.20 6.05 -8.72
C ILE A 105 -8.04 7.03 -8.88
N GLY A 106 -7.24 7.20 -7.82
CA GLY A 106 -6.11 8.13 -7.81
C GLY A 106 -4.86 7.49 -8.40
N ILE A 107 -4.34 8.05 -9.51
CA ILE A 107 -3.17 7.54 -10.24
C ILE A 107 -2.19 8.68 -10.50
N GLU A 108 -0.89 8.47 -10.28
CA GLU A 108 0.13 9.48 -10.56
C GLU A 108 0.36 9.67 -12.07
N ASP A 109 0.65 10.91 -12.48
CA ASP A 109 0.82 11.34 -13.88
C ASP A 109 2.01 10.69 -14.61
N ASN A 110 2.90 9.99 -13.88
CA ASN A 110 3.97 9.19 -14.45
C ASN A 110 3.52 7.81 -14.98
N LYS A 111 2.22 7.49 -14.93
CA LYS A 111 1.62 6.21 -15.36
C LYS A 111 0.59 6.41 -16.50
N PRO A 112 0.97 7.00 -17.65
CA PRO A 112 0.01 7.41 -18.68
C PRO A 112 -0.79 6.25 -19.28
N GLU A 113 -0.19 5.07 -19.43
CA GLU A 113 -0.87 3.88 -19.95
C GLU A 113 -1.93 3.36 -18.95
N ALA A 114 -1.58 3.28 -17.65
CA ALA A 114 -2.53 2.89 -16.61
C ALA A 114 -3.70 3.89 -16.53
N ILE A 115 -3.41 5.21 -16.59
CA ILE A 115 -4.44 6.25 -16.61
C ILE A 115 -5.40 6.04 -17.76
N ALA A 116 -4.90 5.86 -18.99
CA ALA A 116 -5.74 5.70 -20.18
C ALA A 116 -6.66 4.47 -20.06
N LYS A 117 -6.11 3.32 -19.66
CA LYS A 117 -6.88 2.08 -19.50
C LYS A 117 -7.91 2.17 -18.36
N MET A 118 -7.53 2.77 -17.24
CA MET A 118 -8.45 2.95 -16.12
C MET A 118 -9.57 3.95 -16.45
N GLN A 119 -9.30 5.00 -17.23
CA GLN A 119 -10.32 5.93 -17.72
C GLN A 119 -11.29 5.23 -18.69
N GLU A 120 -10.78 4.40 -19.60
CA GLU A 120 -11.62 3.59 -20.49
C GLU A 120 -12.53 2.63 -19.72
N ALA A 121 -11.99 1.96 -18.70
CA ALA A 121 -12.76 1.05 -17.86
C ALA A 121 -13.81 1.80 -17.03
N ALA A 122 -13.40 2.89 -16.36
CA ALA A 122 -14.28 3.71 -15.52
C ALA A 122 -15.45 4.35 -16.31
N ALA A 123 -15.24 4.71 -17.57
CA ALA A 123 -16.28 5.28 -18.43
C ALA A 123 -17.48 4.34 -18.67
N LYS A 124 -17.36 3.05 -18.32
CA LYS A 124 -18.43 2.04 -18.43
C LYS A 124 -19.31 2.00 -17.17
N SER A 125 -18.95 2.76 -16.14
CA SER A 125 -19.59 2.71 -14.82
C SER A 125 -20.02 4.08 -14.36
N ASP A 126 -21.20 4.19 -13.76
CA ASP A 126 -21.71 5.44 -13.23
C ASP A 126 -21.04 5.81 -11.89
N GLY A 127 -20.68 7.08 -11.74
CA GLY A 127 -20.14 7.63 -10.49
C GLY A 127 -18.70 7.22 -10.18
N ILE A 128 -17.94 6.78 -11.18
CA ILE A 128 -16.51 6.44 -11.04
C ILE A 128 -15.67 7.34 -11.95
N ASP A 129 -14.69 8.02 -11.37
CA ASP A 129 -13.75 8.90 -12.07
C ASP A 129 -12.30 8.55 -11.78
N VAL A 130 -11.40 8.82 -12.74
CA VAL A 130 -9.96 8.72 -12.54
C VAL A 130 -9.38 10.08 -12.19
N ALA A 131 -8.83 10.20 -10.99
CA ALA A 131 -8.13 11.41 -10.53
C ALA A 131 -6.64 11.30 -10.88
N VAL A 132 -6.19 12.10 -11.86
CA VAL A 132 -4.77 12.18 -12.23
C VAL A 132 -4.04 13.05 -11.20
N LEU A 133 -3.05 12.49 -10.53
CA LEU A 133 -2.33 13.11 -9.43
C LEU A 133 -0.90 13.45 -9.85
N LYS A 134 -0.33 14.51 -9.28
CA LYS A 134 1.09 14.81 -9.47
C LYS A 134 1.95 13.70 -8.87
N THR A 135 2.96 13.27 -9.64
CA THR A 135 4.00 12.37 -9.13
C THR A 135 4.78 13.05 -8.02
N LYS A 136 4.65 12.55 -6.81
CA LYS A 136 5.42 12.98 -5.63
C LYS A 136 5.34 11.93 -4.52
N TYR A 137 6.33 11.90 -3.64
CA TYR A 137 6.32 11.01 -2.50
C TYR A 137 6.01 11.77 -1.20
N PRO A 138 5.09 11.30 -0.36
CA PRO A 138 4.25 10.09 -0.43
C PRO A 138 2.81 10.38 -0.92
N GLN A 139 2.56 10.46 -2.20
CA GLN A 139 1.23 10.75 -2.78
C GLN A 139 0.18 9.68 -2.43
N GLY A 140 0.61 8.41 -2.33
CA GLY A 140 -0.26 7.29 -1.96
C GLY A 140 -0.55 7.15 -0.46
N ALA A 141 0.01 8.01 0.39
CA ALA A 141 -0.35 8.01 1.81
C ALA A 141 -1.83 8.40 1.97
N GLU A 142 -2.61 7.63 2.72
CA GLU A 142 -4.06 7.71 2.79
C GLU A 142 -4.58 9.14 3.03
N LYS A 143 -4.05 9.86 4.03
CA LYS A 143 -4.44 11.26 4.34
C LYS A 143 -4.04 12.23 3.22
N GLN A 144 -2.90 12.03 2.57
CA GLN A 144 -2.43 12.85 1.45
C GLN A 144 -3.31 12.63 0.21
N LEU A 145 -3.66 11.37 -0.06
CA LEU A 145 -4.52 10.99 -1.18
C LEU A 145 -5.93 11.59 -1.04
N ILE A 146 -6.54 11.51 0.17
CA ILE A 146 -7.85 12.12 0.44
C ILE A 146 -7.80 13.63 0.14
N LYS A 147 -6.77 14.33 0.63
CA LYS A 147 -6.60 15.76 0.38
C LYS A 147 -6.45 16.07 -1.11
N ALA A 148 -5.64 15.26 -1.83
CA ALA A 148 -5.38 15.47 -3.25
C ALA A 148 -6.62 15.26 -4.12
N VAL A 149 -7.46 14.27 -3.79
CA VAL A 149 -8.66 13.90 -4.57
C VAL A 149 -9.87 14.76 -4.20
N THR A 150 -10.09 15.01 -2.89
CA THR A 150 -11.33 15.63 -2.41
C THR A 150 -11.17 17.07 -1.93
N GLY A 151 -9.93 17.53 -1.71
CA GLY A 151 -9.65 18.80 -1.03
C GLY A 151 -9.85 18.76 0.50
N ARG A 152 -10.42 17.69 1.06
CA ARG A 152 -10.69 17.53 2.49
C ARG A 152 -9.45 17.08 3.26
N GLU A 153 -9.32 17.49 4.50
CA GLU A 153 -8.25 17.07 5.40
C GLU A 153 -8.79 16.14 6.49
N VAL A 154 -8.05 15.08 6.76
CA VAL A 154 -8.33 14.21 7.90
C VAL A 154 -7.70 14.84 9.15
N PRO A 155 -8.49 15.19 10.18
CA PRO A 155 -7.97 15.80 11.40
C PRO A 155 -6.92 14.95 12.12
N SER A 156 -6.11 15.58 12.98
CA SER A 156 -5.17 14.85 13.84
C SER A 156 -5.93 13.85 14.73
N GLY A 157 -5.41 12.64 14.86
CA GLY A 157 -6.05 11.55 15.61
C GLY A 157 -7.30 10.95 14.98
N ALA A 158 -7.85 11.56 13.90
CA ALA A 158 -9.06 11.09 13.23
C ALA A 158 -8.79 10.08 12.11
N LEU A 159 -9.86 9.39 11.69
CA LEU A 159 -9.88 8.39 10.62
C LEU A 159 -10.35 9.00 9.29
N PRO A 160 -10.08 8.37 8.14
CA PRO A 160 -10.60 8.77 6.83
C PRO A 160 -12.10 9.02 6.78
N ALA A 161 -12.89 8.21 7.48
CA ALA A 161 -14.34 8.34 7.58
C ALA A 161 -14.78 9.68 8.22
N ASP A 162 -13.96 10.29 9.06
CA ASP A 162 -14.22 11.63 9.64
C ASP A 162 -14.09 12.75 8.58
N ALA A 163 -13.37 12.47 7.49
CA ALA A 163 -13.30 13.34 6.32
C ALA A 163 -14.28 12.90 5.20
N GLY A 164 -15.21 11.98 5.50
CA GLY A 164 -16.22 11.50 4.56
C GLY A 164 -15.68 10.54 3.50
N ALA A 165 -14.53 9.93 3.68
CA ALA A 165 -13.90 9.07 2.69
C ALA A 165 -13.51 7.69 3.24
N VAL A 166 -13.55 6.69 2.38
CA VAL A 166 -12.90 5.39 2.59
C VAL A 166 -11.88 5.18 1.48
N VAL A 167 -10.66 4.78 1.87
CA VAL A 167 -9.58 4.53 0.91
C VAL A 167 -9.27 3.05 0.86
N SER A 168 -9.14 2.48 -0.34
CA SER A 168 -8.69 1.11 -0.57
C SER A 168 -7.60 1.11 -1.65
N ASN A 169 -6.79 0.04 -1.74
CA ASN A 169 -5.80 -0.09 -2.82
C ASN A 169 -6.45 -0.73 -4.06
N VAL A 170 -5.95 -0.44 -5.26
CA VAL A 170 -6.44 -1.05 -6.52
C VAL A 170 -6.36 -2.58 -6.51
N GLY A 171 -5.30 -3.16 -5.94
CA GLY A 171 -5.17 -4.61 -5.77
C GLY A 171 -6.19 -5.18 -4.78
N THR A 172 -6.55 -4.44 -3.73
CA THR A 172 -7.62 -4.85 -2.80
C THR A 172 -8.97 -4.88 -3.52
N ALA A 173 -9.27 -3.90 -4.37
CA ALA A 173 -10.49 -3.88 -5.18
C ALA A 173 -10.56 -5.08 -6.12
N ALA A 174 -9.46 -5.40 -6.80
CA ALA A 174 -9.40 -6.60 -7.65
C ALA A 174 -9.64 -7.90 -6.86
N GLN A 175 -9.06 -8.03 -5.65
CA GLN A 175 -9.29 -9.19 -4.80
C GLN A 175 -10.75 -9.27 -4.29
N ILE A 176 -11.39 -8.14 -4.03
CA ILE A 176 -12.83 -8.09 -3.69
C ILE A 176 -13.66 -8.67 -4.83
N TYR A 177 -13.38 -8.28 -6.08
CA TYR A 177 -14.05 -8.86 -7.24
C TYR A 177 -13.87 -10.38 -7.32
N HIS A 178 -12.63 -10.85 -7.25
CA HIS A 178 -12.34 -12.28 -7.28
C HIS A 178 -13.07 -13.05 -6.17
N THR A 179 -13.15 -12.49 -4.98
CA THR A 179 -13.84 -13.14 -3.86
C THR A 179 -15.36 -13.09 -4.01
N VAL A 180 -15.92 -11.92 -4.29
CA VAL A 180 -17.39 -11.75 -4.28
C VAL A 180 -18.04 -12.37 -5.50
N VAL A 181 -17.42 -12.28 -6.67
CA VAL A 181 -17.99 -12.78 -7.93
C VAL A 181 -17.50 -14.19 -8.27
N GLU A 182 -16.20 -14.42 -8.18
CA GLU A 182 -15.58 -15.69 -8.59
C GLU A 182 -15.45 -16.71 -7.45
N GLY A 183 -15.75 -16.31 -6.20
CA GLY A 183 -15.68 -17.17 -5.02
C GLY A 183 -14.26 -17.50 -4.56
N MET A 184 -13.25 -16.81 -5.10
CA MET A 184 -11.83 -17.09 -4.83
C MET A 184 -11.36 -16.42 -3.54
N PRO A 185 -10.78 -17.14 -2.59
CA PRO A 185 -10.15 -16.52 -1.42
C PRO A 185 -8.88 -15.76 -1.80
N PHE A 186 -8.40 -14.88 -0.93
CA PHE A 186 -7.17 -14.15 -1.15
C PHE A 186 -5.94 -15.04 -0.90
N PHE A 187 -5.44 -15.71 -1.92
CA PHE A 187 -4.27 -16.59 -1.85
C PHE A 187 -3.15 -16.21 -2.83
N GLN A 188 -3.42 -15.30 -3.77
CA GLN A 188 -2.42 -14.84 -4.74
C GLN A 188 -2.50 -13.33 -4.96
N LYS A 189 -1.39 -12.71 -5.36
CA LYS A 189 -1.31 -11.28 -5.64
C LYS A 189 -0.20 -10.94 -6.61
N MET A 190 -0.22 -9.71 -7.14
CA MET A 190 0.94 -9.18 -7.86
C MET A 190 2.01 -8.68 -6.90
N LEU A 191 3.27 -8.89 -7.29
CA LEU A 191 4.46 -8.51 -6.52
C LEU A 191 5.58 -8.12 -7.47
N THR A 192 6.31 -7.07 -7.13
CA THR A 192 7.51 -6.63 -7.87
C THR A 192 8.77 -7.26 -7.29
N CYS A 193 9.57 -7.93 -8.11
CA CYS A 193 10.92 -8.38 -7.74
C CYS A 193 11.95 -7.57 -8.53
N THR A 194 12.83 -6.81 -7.84
CA THR A 194 13.77 -5.89 -8.49
C THR A 194 14.93 -5.49 -7.58
N GLY A 195 15.79 -4.62 -8.06
CA GLY A 195 16.95 -4.09 -7.36
C GLY A 195 18.23 -4.29 -8.13
N SER A 196 19.32 -3.71 -7.67
CA SER A 196 20.61 -3.74 -8.37
C SER A 196 21.26 -5.13 -8.45
N CYS A 197 20.77 -6.10 -7.67
CA CYS A 197 21.28 -7.46 -7.65
C CYS A 197 20.43 -8.47 -8.42
N VAL A 198 19.18 -8.12 -8.77
CA VAL A 198 18.27 -9.04 -9.47
C VAL A 198 18.63 -9.06 -10.96
N LYS A 199 18.73 -10.25 -11.56
CA LYS A 199 19.13 -10.41 -12.95
C LYS A 199 18.06 -9.93 -13.92
N ASP A 200 16.85 -10.42 -13.76
CA ASP A 200 15.71 -10.14 -14.65
C ASP A 200 14.56 -9.55 -13.83
N PRO A 201 14.60 -8.22 -13.51
CA PRO A 201 13.56 -7.60 -12.72
C PRO A 201 12.19 -7.68 -13.39
N ALA A 202 11.16 -8.08 -12.63
CA ALA A 202 9.81 -8.22 -13.18
C ALA A 202 8.73 -8.12 -12.09
N THR A 203 7.47 -8.05 -12.55
CA THR A 203 6.29 -8.19 -11.72
C THR A 203 5.68 -9.58 -11.93
N TYR A 204 5.42 -10.28 -10.85
CA TYR A 204 4.92 -11.65 -10.82
C TYR A 204 3.54 -11.74 -10.19
N VAL A 205 2.74 -12.70 -10.62
CA VAL A 205 1.61 -13.21 -9.82
C VAL A 205 2.17 -14.31 -8.92
N VAL A 206 2.09 -14.09 -7.61
CA VAL A 206 2.70 -14.97 -6.61
C VAL A 206 1.65 -15.50 -5.66
N ARG A 207 1.90 -16.66 -5.06
CA ARG A 207 1.07 -17.23 -3.99
C ARG A 207 1.55 -16.75 -2.63
N LEU A 208 0.61 -16.58 -1.73
CA LEU A 208 0.93 -16.35 -0.32
C LEU A 208 1.61 -17.60 0.25
N GLY A 209 2.74 -17.40 0.91
CA GLY A 209 3.56 -18.48 1.44
C GLY A 209 4.78 -18.84 0.58
N ASP A 210 4.82 -18.48 -0.70
CA ASP A 210 6.02 -18.64 -1.52
C ASP A 210 7.20 -17.92 -0.87
N SER A 211 8.39 -18.50 -0.93
CA SER A 211 9.58 -17.86 -0.39
C SER A 211 10.09 -16.74 -1.30
N PHE A 212 10.75 -15.73 -0.74
CA PHE A 212 11.46 -14.73 -1.54
C PHE A 212 12.50 -15.39 -2.46
N GLN A 213 13.14 -16.47 -1.96
CA GLN A 213 14.12 -17.20 -2.76
C GLN A 213 13.51 -17.73 -4.06
N SER A 214 12.31 -18.33 -4.01
CA SER A 214 11.67 -18.89 -5.20
C SER A 214 11.40 -17.83 -6.27
N ILE A 215 11.00 -16.61 -5.86
CA ILE A 215 10.74 -15.50 -6.78
C ILE A 215 12.05 -14.91 -7.33
N ILE A 216 13.07 -14.82 -6.50
CA ILE A 216 14.40 -14.39 -6.93
C ILE A 216 14.97 -15.37 -7.97
N ASP A 217 14.82 -16.67 -7.76
CA ASP A 217 15.26 -17.70 -8.71
C ASP A 217 14.51 -17.61 -10.04
N GLN A 218 13.18 -17.37 -10.00
CA GLN A 218 12.37 -17.09 -11.19
C GLN A 218 12.82 -15.82 -11.92
N SER A 219 13.37 -14.83 -11.18
CA SER A 219 13.97 -13.61 -11.73
C SER A 219 15.41 -13.83 -12.23
N GLY A 220 15.82 -15.08 -12.48
CA GLY A 220 17.16 -15.42 -12.96
C GLY A 220 18.26 -15.40 -11.89
N GLY A 221 17.90 -15.26 -10.62
CA GLY A 221 18.83 -15.21 -9.50
C GLY A 221 19.54 -13.86 -9.33
N PHE A 222 20.63 -13.87 -8.57
CA PHE A 222 21.42 -12.69 -8.31
C PHE A 222 22.57 -12.54 -9.33
N THR A 223 22.81 -11.30 -9.77
CA THR A 223 23.98 -10.92 -10.57
C THR A 223 25.18 -10.56 -9.68
N LYS A 224 24.92 -10.16 -8.43
CA LYS A 224 25.89 -9.78 -7.40
C LYS A 224 25.36 -10.23 -6.05
N GLU A 225 26.27 -10.38 -5.07
CA GLU A 225 25.84 -10.66 -3.70
C GLU A 225 25.00 -9.50 -3.13
N PRO A 226 23.76 -9.76 -2.65
CA PRO A 226 22.91 -8.75 -2.07
C PRO A 226 23.43 -8.32 -0.69
N ARG A 227 23.55 -7.03 -0.47
CA ARG A 227 23.90 -6.45 0.84
C ARG A 227 22.68 -6.09 1.67
N LYS A 228 21.54 -5.84 0.99
CA LYS A 228 20.27 -5.54 1.64
C LYS A 228 19.12 -6.17 0.87
N LEU A 229 18.27 -6.89 1.61
CA LEU A 229 17.03 -7.46 1.15
C LEU A 229 15.88 -6.71 1.85
N ILE A 230 14.88 -6.23 1.10
CA ILE A 230 13.76 -5.46 1.64
C ILE A 230 12.44 -6.10 1.19
N SER A 231 11.53 -6.30 2.13
CA SER A 231 10.12 -6.59 1.88
C SER A 231 9.35 -5.28 1.73
N GLY A 232 8.84 -4.98 0.54
CA GLY A 232 8.20 -3.71 0.20
C GLY A 232 9.11 -2.74 -0.51
N GLY A 233 8.79 -1.43 -0.48
CA GLY A 233 9.58 -0.38 -1.12
C GLY A 233 10.75 0.12 -0.26
N PRO A 234 11.66 0.94 -0.81
CA PRO A 234 12.87 1.37 -0.10
C PRO A 234 12.61 2.41 0.99
N MET A 235 11.44 3.08 0.96
CA MET A 235 11.12 4.15 1.90
C MET A 235 10.42 3.63 3.17
N MET A 236 9.48 2.70 3.03
CA MET A 236 8.67 2.17 4.14
C MET A 236 8.84 0.66 4.36
N GLY A 237 9.52 -0.04 3.45
CA GLY A 237 9.74 -1.49 3.53
C GLY A 237 10.60 -1.91 4.72
N ILE A 238 10.58 -3.20 5.02
CA ILE A 238 11.27 -3.80 6.15
C ILE A 238 12.43 -4.66 5.65
N ALA A 239 13.63 -4.38 6.15
CA ALA A 239 14.82 -5.16 5.83
C ALA A 239 14.68 -6.61 6.36
N GLN A 240 15.09 -7.57 5.54
CA GLN A 240 15.07 -8.99 5.83
C GLN A 240 16.50 -9.52 5.95
N PHE A 241 16.68 -10.51 6.81
CA PHE A 241 18.01 -11.13 7.06
C PHE A 241 18.20 -12.44 6.28
N THR A 242 17.16 -12.93 5.60
CA THR A 242 17.18 -14.18 4.84
C THR A 242 16.19 -14.12 3.69
N THR A 243 16.43 -14.89 2.63
CA THR A 243 15.53 -15.09 1.49
C THR A 243 14.48 -16.19 1.74
N ALA A 244 14.57 -16.91 2.88
CA ALA A 244 13.57 -17.90 3.29
C ALA A 244 12.27 -17.28 3.85
N VAL A 245 12.14 -15.96 3.79
CA VAL A 245 10.94 -15.24 4.24
C VAL A 245 9.78 -15.56 3.30
N PRO A 246 8.59 -15.91 3.83
CA PRO A 246 7.40 -16.12 3.00
C PRO A 246 6.79 -14.79 2.53
N ILE A 247 6.19 -14.83 1.34
CA ILE A 247 5.34 -13.76 0.85
C ILE A 247 4.05 -13.73 1.67
N ILE A 248 3.71 -12.58 2.21
CA ILE A 248 2.49 -12.35 2.97
C ILE A 248 1.61 -11.30 2.26
N LYS A 249 0.37 -11.11 2.72
CA LYS A 249 -0.60 -10.21 2.10
C LYS A 249 -0.10 -8.76 1.96
N SER A 250 0.76 -8.28 2.86
CA SER A 250 1.37 -6.95 2.81
C SER A 250 2.57 -6.82 1.88
N THR A 251 3.20 -7.91 1.47
CA THR A 251 4.40 -7.86 0.62
C THR A 251 4.06 -7.30 -0.75
N SER A 252 4.51 -6.09 -1.07
CA SER A 252 4.32 -5.44 -2.39
C SER A 252 5.53 -5.61 -3.30
N GLY A 253 6.71 -5.85 -2.74
CA GLY A 253 7.92 -6.06 -3.50
C GLY A 253 9.02 -6.77 -2.73
N ILE A 254 9.96 -7.31 -3.50
CA ILE A 254 11.23 -7.87 -3.05
C ILE A 254 12.32 -7.02 -3.69
N LEU A 255 13.04 -6.24 -2.88
CA LEU A 255 14.14 -5.40 -3.35
C LEU A 255 15.48 -5.95 -2.87
N CYS A 256 16.40 -6.17 -3.80
CA CYS A 256 17.73 -6.70 -3.52
C CYS A 256 18.77 -5.68 -3.96
N PHE A 257 19.43 -5.02 -3.00
CA PHE A 257 20.44 -4.01 -3.25
C PHE A 257 21.84 -4.50 -2.94
N ASP A 258 22.78 -4.16 -3.82
CA ASP A 258 24.21 -4.36 -3.62
C ASP A 258 24.78 -3.39 -2.56
N LYS A 259 26.07 -3.52 -2.30
CA LYS A 259 26.77 -2.70 -1.31
C LYS A 259 26.65 -1.20 -1.60
N GLU A 260 26.75 -0.80 -2.86
CA GLU A 260 26.75 0.61 -3.26
C GLU A 260 25.43 1.32 -2.91
N LEU A 261 24.29 0.67 -3.16
CA LEU A 261 22.96 1.23 -2.84
C LEU A 261 22.52 0.96 -1.40
N ALA A 262 23.07 -0.07 -0.75
CA ALA A 262 22.65 -0.49 0.57
C ALA A 262 23.34 0.24 1.72
N GLU A 263 24.62 0.57 1.56
CA GLU A 263 25.42 1.19 2.61
C GLU A 263 25.20 2.70 2.66
N LEU A 264 24.92 3.19 3.86
CA LEU A 264 24.84 4.61 4.14
C LEU A 264 26.05 5.04 4.97
N PRO A 265 26.54 6.28 4.79
CA PRO A 265 27.56 6.84 5.68
C PRO A 265 27.08 6.86 7.14
N GLU A 266 28.02 6.80 8.07
CA GLU A 266 27.74 6.91 9.49
C GLU A 266 26.99 8.22 9.82
N PRO A 267 25.98 8.18 10.70
CA PRO A 267 25.26 9.37 11.12
C PRO A 267 26.17 10.39 11.78
N THR A 268 26.05 11.64 11.39
CA THR A 268 26.78 12.77 12.01
C THR A 268 25.87 13.65 12.83
N PRO A 269 26.40 14.58 13.67
CA PRO A 269 25.62 15.54 14.41
C PRO A 269 24.70 16.37 13.51
N CYS A 270 23.51 16.71 14.01
CA CYS A 270 22.54 17.53 13.29
C CYS A 270 23.08 18.94 13.04
N ILE A 271 23.11 19.36 11.78
CA ILE A 271 23.55 20.71 11.35
C ILE A 271 22.41 21.73 11.35
N LYS A 272 21.23 21.39 11.85
CA LYS A 272 20.02 22.26 11.98
C LYS A 272 19.57 22.90 10.64
N CYS A 273 19.74 22.23 9.52
CA CYS A 273 19.41 22.77 8.18
C CYS A 273 17.91 22.86 7.89
N GLY A 274 17.01 22.30 8.69
CA GLY A 274 15.56 22.34 8.52
C GLY A 274 14.97 21.47 7.42
N ARG A 275 15.77 20.79 6.58
CA ARG A 275 15.27 20.02 5.45
C ARG A 275 14.25 18.96 5.83
N CYS A 276 14.40 18.30 6.98
CA CYS A 276 13.48 17.28 7.47
C CYS A 276 12.08 17.84 7.79
N ALA A 277 12.00 19.07 8.31
CA ALA A 277 10.73 19.75 8.55
C ALA A 277 10.08 20.21 7.22
N HIS A 278 10.90 20.75 6.31
CA HIS A 278 10.42 21.23 5.01
C HIS A 278 9.81 20.11 4.15
N VAL A 279 10.39 18.89 4.18
CA VAL A 279 9.92 17.76 3.38
C VAL A 279 8.80 16.97 4.04
N CYS A 280 8.47 17.26 5.30
CA CYS A 280 7.46 16.50 6.04
C CYS A 280 6.04 16.75 5.47
N PRO A 281 5.34 15.73 4.93
CA PRO A 281 4.00 15.91 4.38
C PRO A 281 2.94 16.18 5.45
N MET A 282 3.26 15.90 6.72
CA MET A 282 2.41 16.17 7.89
C MET A 282 2.81 17.45 8.63
N HIS A 283 3.74 18.25 8.07
CA HIS A 283 4.24 19.51 8.64
C HIS A 283 4.80 19.38 10.06
N LEU A 284 5.31 18.21 10.43
CA LEU A 284 5.93 17.95 11.71
C LEU A 284 7.34 18.53 11.80
N GLN A 285 7.92 18.49 13.03
CA GLN A 285 9.28 18.87 13.32
C GLN A 285 10.17 17.66 13.65
N PRO A 286 10.55 16.83 12.67
CA PRO A 286 11.21 15.54 12.92
C PRO A 286 12.50 15.65 13.75
N LEU A 287 13.24 16.75 13.60
CA LEU A 287 14.48 16.97 14.37
C LEU A 287 14.24 17.12 15.87
N TYR A 288 13.14 17.77 16.28
CA TYR A 288 12.81 17.94 17.70
C TYR A 288 12.21 16.66 18.27
N ILE A 289 11.32 16.00 17.54
CA ILE A 289 10.76 14.69 17.93
C ILE A 289 11.91 13.70 18.18
N GLN A 290 12.89 13.61 17.24
CA GLN A 290 14.07 12.77 17.46
C GLN A 290 14.87 13.20 18.69
N ALA A 291 15.12 14.49 18.87
CA ALA A 291 15.93 14.98 19.98
C ALA A 291 15.32 14.63 21.34
N TYR A 292 13.99 14.63 21.45
CA TYR A 292 13.27 14.23 22.65
C TYR A 292 13.21 12.71 22.80
N SER A 293 12.91 11.97 21.72
CA SER A 293 12.91 10.51 21.72
C SER A 293 14.24 9.93 22.21
N LEU A 294 15.39 10.46 21.75
CA LEU A 294 16.72 10.03 22.17
C LEU A 294 17.06 10.36 23.66
N ARG A 295 16.17 11.02 24.36
CA ARG A 295 16.29 11.36 25.78
C ARG A 295 15.13 10.80 26.59
N ASP A 296 14.38 9.87 26.03
CA ASP A 296 13.19 9.23 26.61
C ASP A 296 12.14 10.25 27.10
N ARG A 297 12.13 11.46 26.48
CA ARG A 297 11.15 12.50 26.74
C ARG A 297 9.99 12.38 25.76
N PHE A 298 9.25 11.27 25.87
CA PHE A 298 8.10 10.96 25.01
C PHE A 298 6.96 11.95 25.21
N ASP A 299 6.80 12.46 26.43
CA ASP A 299 5.90 13.59 26.75
C ASP A 299 6.14 14.80 25.84
N LYS A 300 7.42 15.16 25.64
CA LYS A 300 7.79 16.26 24.76
C LYS A 300 7.68 15.91 23.28
N ALA A 301 7.94 14.66 22.91
CA ALA A 301 7.74 14.21 21.54
C ALA A 301 6.25 14.28 21.13
N ASP A 302 5.33 13.99 22.05
CA ASP A 302 3.89 14.09 21.84
C ASP A 302 3.45 15.56 21.67
N GLU A 303 3.99 16.50 22.44
CA GLU A 303 3.76 17.95 22.24
C GLU A 303 4.14 18.43 20.81
N TYR A 304 5.06 17.72 20.14
CA TYR A 304 5.43 17.93 18.73
C TYR A 304 4.64 17.02 17.77
N HIS A 305 3.52 16.45 18.24
CA HIS A 305 2.61 15.61 17.44
C HIS A 305 3.27 14.38 16.81
N ALA A 306 4.13 13.69 17.56
CA ALA A 306 4.82 12.49 17.08
C ALA A 306 3.84 11.42 16.57
N LEU A 307 2.65 11.30 17.19
CA LEU A 307 1.59 10.36 16.82
C LEU A 307 1.00 10.62 15.42
N ASP A 308 1.06 11.85 14.91
CA ASP A 308 0.61 12.17 13.55
C ASP A 308 1.61 11.75 12.45
N CYS A 309 2.79 11.27 12.84
CA CYS A 309 3.78 10.81 11.86
C CYS A 309 3.28 9.59 11.09
N ILE A 310 3.24 9.68 9.75
CA ILE A 310 2.86 8.58 8.84
C ILE A 310 4.05 7.68 8.48
N GLU A 311 5.21 7.88 9.08
CA GLU A 311 6.42 7.05 8.94
C GLU A 311 6.95 6.89 7.52
N CYS A 312 6.67 7.84 6.64
CA CYS A 312 6.98 7.80 5.21
C CYS A 312 8.49 7.80 4.86
N GLY A 313 9.39 8.06 5.80
CA GLY A 313 10.83 8.04 5.55
C GLY A 313 11.42 9.32 4.93
N SER A 314 10.63 10.25 4.39
CA SER A 314 11.12 11.44 3.69
C SER A 314 12.15 12.26 4.47
N CYS A 315 11.93 12.43 5.78
CA CYS A 315 12.83 13.18 6.64
C CYS A 315 14.19 12.49 6.83
N SER A 316 14.22 11.16 6.95
CA SER A 316 15.47 10.38 7.04
C SER A 316 16.21 10.41 5.70
N TYR A 317 15.50 10.23 4.58
CA TYR A 317 16.06 10.24 3.25
C TYR A 317 16.76 11.56 2.91
N ILE A 318 16.11 12.70 3.16
CA ILE A 318 16.64 14.03 2.82
C ILE A 318 17.74 14.51 3.78
N CYS A 319 17.94 13.85 4.92
CA CYS A 319 18.88 14.28 5.94
C CYS A 319 20.32 14.20 5.48
N PRO A 320 21.07 15.33 5.34
CA PRO A 320 22.47 15.30 4.92
C PRO A 320 23.39 14.65 5.98
N ALA A 321 22.97 14.68 7.25
CA ALA A 321 23.67 14.05 8.37
C ALA A 321 23.29 12.57 8.57
N LYS A 322 22.49 11.97 7.66
CA LYS A 322 22.07 10.56 7.66
C LYS A 322 21.46 10.08 8.99
N ARG A 323 20.80 10.97 9.69
CA ARG A 323 20.19 10.64 10.99
C ARG A 323 18.98 9.73 10.81
N PRO A 324 18.81 8.71 11.69
CA PRO A 324 17.69 7.76 11.64
C PRO A 324 16.42 8.39 12.25
N LEU A 325 15.89 9.46 11.62
CA LEU A 325 14.80 10.25 12.14
C LEU A 325 13.52 9.41 12.33
N VAL A 326 13.13 8.65 11.30
CA VAL A 326 11.90 7.82 11.38
C VAL A 326 12.01 6.75 12.47
N THR A 327 13.17 6.09 12.60
CA THR A 327 13.38 5.08 13.66
C THR A 327 13.17 5.68 15.03
N SER A 328 13.77 6.87 15.29
CA SER A 328 13.57 7.56 16.56
C SER A 328 12.12 8.00 16.78
N ILE A 329 11.41 8.43 15.73
CA ILE A 329 9.99 8.79 15.83
C ILE A 329 9.14 7.57 16.15
N ARG A 330 9.41 6.42 15.55
CA ARG A 330 8.75 5.14 15.89
C ARG A 330 8.92 4.76 17.35
N THR A 331 10.11 5.01 17.91
CA THR A 331 10.35 4.77 19.35
C THR A 331 9.53 5.72 20.23
N ALA A 332 9.26 6.94 19.77
CA ALA A 332 8.50 7.92 20.53
C ALA A 332 6.97 7.70 20.47
N LYS A 333 6.48 7.00 19.46
CA LYS A 333 5.07 6.57 19.29
C LYS A 333 4.74 5.38 20.15
#